data_fe1877b635825a8e65b2c17d3feb6733
#
_entry.id   fe1877b635825a8e65b2c17d3feb6733
#
_cell.length_a   1.000
_cell.length_b   1.000
_cell.length_c   1.000
_cell.angle_alpha   90.00
_cell.angle_beta   90.00
_cell.angle_gamma   90.00
#
_symmetry.space_group_name_H-M   'P 1'
#
loop_
_entity.id
_entity.type
_entity.pdbx_description
1 polymer ?
#
loop_
_entity_poly.entity_id
_entity_poly.type
_entity_poly.pdbx_seq_one_letter_code
_entity_poly.pdbx_strand_id
1 'polypeptide(L)'
;LEKAVYDFTVDTMKVFRDNDINTTMVQVGNELSNGLLWPEGKVPNYDNIAKFVNAGIRGVRAIDADVPIMIHLDNGGNNALYREWFDEFTKRGEDFQLIGLSYYPFWHGTLDMLTDNMNDIAERYGKELIIAEVSMGSEDGDGGALGRHGCHREKGV
;
A
#
# COMPACT_ATOMS: atom_id res chain seq x y z
N LEU A 1 7.58 -11.95 -16.49
CA LEU A 1 7.34 -10.81 -15.61
C LEU A 1 7.98 -11.03 -14.22
N GLU A 2 7.76 -12.17 -13.55
CA GLU A 2 8.33 -12.42 -12.21
C GLU A 2 9.84 -12.15 -12.13
N LYS A 3 10.63 -12.76 -13.04
CA LYS A 3 12.07 -12.52 -13.11
C LYS A 3 12.40 -11.04 -13.34
N ALA A 4 11.64 -10.35 -14.17
CA ALA A 4 11.87 -8.94 -14.46
C ALA A 4 11.64 -8.05 -13.22
N VAL A 5 10.61 -8.35 -12.40
CA VAL A 5 10.39 -7.66 -11.13
C VAL A 5 11.54 -7.90 -10.17
N TYR A 6 11.96 -9.15 -10.03
CA TYR A 6 13.10 -9.49 -9.17
C TYR A 6 14.38 -8.75 -9.60
N ASP A 7 14.75 -8.85 -10.88
CA ASP A 7 15.97 -8.24 -11.41
C ASP A 7 15.95 -6.71 -11.23
N PHE A 8 14.82 -6.07 -11.59
CA PHE A 8 14.65 -4.62 -11.43
C PHE A 8 14.79 -4.19 -9.97
N THR A 9 14.18 -4.94 -9.05
CA THR A 9 14.27 -4.63 -7.62
C THR A 9 15.69 -4.80 -7.10
N VAL A 10 16.37 -5.88 -7.45
CA VAL A 10 17.78 -6.10 -7.10
C VAL A 10 18.67 -4.98 -7.62
N ASP A 11 18.51 -4.60 -8.88
CA ASP A 11 19.34 -3.56 -9.50
C ASP A 11 19.07 -2.18 -8.87
N THR A 12 17.81 -1.86 -8.56
CA THR A 12 17.44 -0.63 -7.83
C THR A 12 18.07 -0.58 -6.43
N MET A 13 17.95 -1.67 -5.67
CA MET A 13 18.52 -1.74 -4.32
C MET A 13 20.05 -1.66 -4.34
N LYS A 14 20.71 -2.25 -5.35
CA LYS A 14 22.16 -2.10 -5.54
C LYS A 14 22.54 -0.64 -5.78
N VAL A 15 21.79 0.08 -6.65
CA VAL A 15 22.05 1.50 -6.90
C VAL A 15 21.98 2.31 -5.61
N PHE A 16 21.01 2.06 -4.75
CA PHE A 16 20.91 2.75 -3.45
C PHE A 16 22.11 2.44 -2.57
N ARG A 17 22.43 1.17 -2.39
CA ARG A 17 23.58 0.72 -1.61
C ARG A 17 24.90 1.32 -2.13
N ASP A 18 25.14 1.26 -3.44
CA ASP A 18 26.39 1.67 -4.07
C ASP A 18 26.57 3.20 -4.08
N ASN A 19 25.52 3.96 -3.77
CA ASN A 19 25.51 5.42 -3.59
C ASN A 19 25.31 5.85 -2.11
N ASP A 20 25.52 4.95 -1.16
CA ASP A 20 25.39 5.22 0.27
C ASP A 20 24.02 5.77 0.69
N ILE A 21 22.95 5.41 -0.07
CA ILE A 21 21.57 5.77 0.30
C ILE A 21 21.07 4.76 1.34
N ASN A 22 20.90 5.25 2.57
CA ASN A 22 20.36 4.45 3.66
C ASN A 22 18.85 4.23 3.48
N THR A 23 18.47 3.05 3.05
CA THR A 23 17.07 2.66 2.87
C THR A 23 16.51 2.18 4.20
N THR A 24 15.55 2.90 4.76
CA THR A 24 14.93 2.57 6.07
C THR A 24 13.64 1.75 5.94
N MET A 25 13.05 1.72 4.76
CA MET A 25 11.85 0.95 4.42
C MET A 25 11.73 0.83 2.90
N VAL A 26 11.17 -0.26 2.42
CA VAL A 26 10.87 -0.44 0.98
C VAL A 26 9.38 -0.76 0.80
N GLN A 27 8.71 0.06 0.01
CA GLN A 27 7.37 -0.23 -0.47
C GLN A 27 7.47 -1.06 -1.76
N VAL A 28 6.92 -2.27 -1.73
CA VAL A 28 6.87 -3.15 -2.90
C VAL A 28 5.52 -3.00 -3.60
N GLY A 29 5.54 -2.32 -4.75
CA GLY A 29 4.33 -1.90 -5.46
C GLY A 29 3.72 -0.61 -4.90
N ASN A 30 2.70 -0.10 -5.57
CA ASN A 30 1.95 1.09 -5.17
C ASN A 30 0.47 0.88 -5.42
N GLU A 31 -0.37 1.13 -4.39
CA GLU A 31 -1.83 1.07 -4.49
C GLU A 31 -2.34 -0.23 -5.14
N LEU A 32 -1.96 -1.37 -4.57
CA LEU A 32 -2.17 -2.69 -5.14
C LEU A 32 -3.61 -3.22 -5.07
N SER A 33 -4.59 -2.41 -4.69
CA SER A 33 -5.99 -2.82 -4.54
C SER A 33 -6.56 -3.50 -5.78
N ASN A 34 -6.11 -3.08 -6.95
CA ASN A 34 -6.48 -3.70 -8.22
C ASN A 34 -5.39 -4.63 -8.81
N GLY A 35 -4.36 -4.94 -8.02
CA GLY A 35 -3.20 -5.72 -8.44
C GLY A 35 -2.13 -4.87 -9.12
N LEU A 36 -1.20 -5.53 -9.84
CA LEU A 36 -0.09 -4.90 -10.53
C LEU A 36 0.23 -5.60 -11.85
N LEU A 37 0.96 -4.93 -12.75
CA LEU A 37 1.43 -5.51 -14.03
C LEU A 37 0.30 -6.15 -14.84
N TRP A 38 -0.74 -5.36 -15.11
CA TRP A 38 -1.89 -5.79 -15.88
C TRP A 38 -1.52 -6.18 -17.33
N PRO A 39 -2.28 -7.13 -17.91
CA PRO A 39 -3.45 -7.82 -17.33
C PRO A 39 -3.11 -8.99 -16.40
N GLU A 40 -1.88 -9.48 -16.37
CA GLU A 40 -1.49 -10.73 -15.74
C GLU A 40 -1.68 -10.74 -14.22
N GLY A 41 -1.36 -9.63 -13.55
CA GLY A 41 -1.50 -9.45 -12.09
C GLY A 41 -2.71 -8.60 -11.70
N LYS A 42 -3.78 -8.58 -12.51
CA LYS A 42 -5.02 -7.89 -12.15
C LYS A 42 -5.86 -8.75 -11.20
N VAL A 43 -6.50 -8.11 -10.21
CA VAL A 43 -7.52 -8.75 -9.36
C VAL A 43 -8.63 -9.33 -10.28
N PRO A 44 -9.10 -10.57 -10.03
CA PRO A 44 -8.85 -11.41 -8.86
C PRO A 44 -7.72 -12.44 -9.00
N ASN A 45 -6.73 -12.23 -9.86
CA ASN A 45 -5.63 -13.18 -10.04
C ASN A 45 -4.58 -13.07 -8.93
N TYR A 46 -4.97 -13.42 -7.70
CA TYR A 46 -4.09 -13.33 -6.54
C TYR A 46 -2.86 -14.22 -6.60
N ASP A 47 -2.88 -15.30 -7.38
CA ASP A 47 -1.71 -16.15 -7.59
C ASP A 47 -0.60 -15.39 -8.34
N ASN A 48 -0.94 -14.64 -9.37
CA ASN A 48 0.03 -13.82 -10.08
C ASN A 48 0.41 -12.55 -9.30
N ILE A 49 -0.54 -11.91 -8.60
CA ILE A 49 -0.26 -10.78 -7.73
C ILE A 49 0.81 -11.17 -6.70
N ALA A 50 0.57 -12.26 -5.96
CA ALA A 50 1.52 -12.74 -4.98
C ALA A 50 2.87 -13.12 -5.61
N LYS A 51 2.87 -13.77 -6.77
CA LYS A 51 4.10 -14.11 -7.49
C LYS A 51 4.96 -12.88 -7.80
N PHE A 52 4.34 -11.78 -8.25
CA PHE A 52 5.07 -10.57 -8.59
C PHE A 52 5.52 -9.79 -7.36
N VAL A 53 4.65 -9.66 -6.35
CA VAL A 53 5.00 -9.00 -5.07
C VAL A 53 6.11 -9.78 -4.37
N ASN A 54 6.01 -11.11 -4.29
CA ASN A 54 7.05 -11.96 -3.71
C ASN A 54 8.39 -11.83 -4.45
N ALA A 55 8.36 -11.69 -5.77
CA ALA A 55 9.59 -11.44 -6.54
C ALA A 55 10.26 -10.11 -6.13
N GLY A 56 9.47 -9.06 -5.92
CA GLY A 56 9.96 -7.79 -5.38
C GLY A 56 10.53 -7.96 -3.97
N ILE A 57 9.79 -8.60 -3.06
CA ILE A 57 10.24 -8.87 -1.69
C ILE A 57 11.57 -9.62 -1.70
N ARG A 58 11.68 -10.71 -2.46
CA ARG A 58 12.94 -11.47 -2.58
C ARG A 58 14.08 -10.64 -3.17
N GLY A 59 13.77 -9.75 -4.13
CA GLY A 59 14.75 -8.82 -4.68
C GLY A 59 15.32 -7.85 -3.64
N VAL A 60 14.46 -7.30 -2.78
CA VAL A 60 14.88 -6.47 -1.63
C VAL A 60 15.75 -7.28 -0.67
N ARG A 61 15.26 -8.45 -0.25
CA ARG A 61 15.94 -9.32 0.73
C ARG A 61 17.30 -9.84 0.22
N ALA A 62 17.50 -9.94 -1.08
CA ALA A 62 18.78 -10.31 -1.67
C ALA A 62 19.90 -9.27 -1.45
N ILE A 63 19.53 -8.01 -1.19
CA ILE A 63 20.47 -6.89 -0.99
C ILE A 63 20.47 -6.42 0.45
N ASP A 64 19.31 -6.35 1.09
CA ASP A 64 19.13 -5.99 2.49
C ASP A 64 18.11 -6.93 3.13
N ALA A 65 18.59 -7.84 3.98
CA ALA A 65 17.76 -8.86 4.60
C ALA A 65 16.84 -8.29 5.70
N ASP A 66 17.19 -7.17 6.28
CA ASP A 66 16.55 -6.63 7.49
C ASP A 66 15.65 -5.42 7.24
N VAL A 67 15.75 -4.77 6.06
CA VAL A 67 14.96 -3.57 5.78
C VAL A 67 13.46 -3.89 5.82
N PRO A 68 12.63 -3.12 6.56
CA PRO A 68 11.19 -3.32 6.62
C PRO A 68 10.53 -3.20 5.24
N ILE A 69 9.60 -4.11 4.95
CA ILE A 69 8.85 -4.12 3.70
C ILE A 69 7.41 -3.71 3.97
N MET A 70 6.90 -2.79 3.16
CA MET A 70 5.53 -2.31 3.17
C MET A 70 4.78 -2.79 1.93
N ILE A 71 3.55 -3.26 2.14
CA ILE A 71 2.56 -3.49 1.09
C ILE A 71 1.50 -2.41 1.19
N HIS A 72 1.21 -1.74 0.08
CA HIS A 72 0.41 -0.52 0.04
C HIS A 72 -0.87 -0.69 -0.80
N LEU A 73 -2.00 -0.37 -0.19
CA LEU A 73 -3.31 -0.31 -0.86
C LEU A 73 -3.89 1.10 -0.80
N ASP A 74 -4.73 1.44 -1.78
CA ASP A 74 -5.58 2.64 -1.75
C ASP A 74 -6.88 2.41 -0.97
N ASN A 75 -7.79 3.39 -0.98
CA ASN A 75 -9.12 3.30 -0.33
C ASN A 75 -9.08 2.97 1.16
N GLY A 76 -8.27 3.70 1.94
CA GLY A 76 -7.98 3.44 3.34
C GLY A 76 -9.20 3.29 4.28
N GLY A 77 -10.37 3.82 3.93
CA GLY A 77 -11.62 3.62 4.68
C GLY A 77 -12.41 2.35 4.28
N ASN A 78 -11.95 1.58 3.30
CA ASN A 78 -12.68 0.39 2.81
C ASN A 78 -12.17 -0.90 3.46
N ASN A 79 -12.63 -1.20 4.66
CA ASN A 79 -12.21 -2.40 5.40
C ASN A 79 -12.45 -3.71 4.64
N ALA A 80 -13.58 -3.84 3.94
CA ALA A 80 -13.89 -5.05 3.20
C ALA A 80 -12.83 -5.35 2.10
N LEU A 81 -12.37 -4.31 1.38
CA LEU A 81 -11.31 -4.40 0.38
C LEU A 81 -10.00 -4.87 1.02
N TYR A 82 -9.62 -4.27 2.16
CA TYR A 82 -8.38 -4.64 2.87
C TYR A 82 -8.41 -6.08 3.34
N ARG A 83 -9.52 -6.52 3.94
CA ARG A 83 -9.69 -7.93 4.36
C ARG A 83 -9.61 -8.89 3.19
N GLU A 84 -10.34 -8.64 2.10
CA GLU A 84 -10.30 -9.50 0.92
C GLU A 84 -8.89 -9.61 0.37
N TRP A 85 -8.23 -8.46 0.17
CA TRP A 85 -6.92 -8.42 -0.46
C TRP A 85 -5.85 -9.11 0.40
N PHE A 86 -5.76 -8.76 1.68
CA PHE A 86 -4.74 -9.33 2.57
C PHE A 86 -5.03 -10.76 2.97
N ASP A 87 -6.30 -11.18 3.10
CA ASP A 87 -6.65 -12.58 3.33
C ASP A 87 -6.21 -13.46 2.16
N GLU A 88 -6.30 -12.97 0.92
CA GLU A 88 -5.83 -13.70 -0.25
C GLU A 88 -4.31 -13.63 -0.41
N PHE A 89 -3.71 -12.49 -0.14
CA PHE A 89 -2.26 -12.34 -0.26
C PHE A 89 -1.51 -13.14 0.80
N THR A 90 -1.90 -13.09 2.05
CA THR A 90 -1.20 -13.79 3.16
C THR A 90 -1.19 -15.31 3.04
N LYS A 91 -2.10 -15.90 2.27
CA LYS A 91 -2.08 -17.33 1.94
C LYS A 91 -0.94 -17.72 0.97
N ARG A 92 -0.36 -16.74 0.26
CA ARG A 92 0.55 -16.93 -0.89
C ARG A 92 1.80 -16.10 -0.80
N GLY A 93 1.78 -15.06 0.02
CA GLY A 93 2.81 -14.02 0.08
C GLY A 93 3.98 -14.38 0.99
N GLU A 94 5.14 -13.82 0.66
CA GLU A 94 6.29 -13.74 1.55
C GLU A 94 5.99 -12.80 2.73
N ASP A 95 6.78 -12.89 3.80
CA ASP A 95 6.60 -12.04 4.97
C ASP A 95 6.94 -10.56 4.67
N PHE A 96 6.12 -9.68 5.23
CA PHE A 96 6.26 -8.24 5.19
C PHE A 96 5.93 -7.64 6.56
N GLN A 97 6.34 -6.41 6.85
CA GLN A 97 6.24 -5.81 8.18
C GLN A 97 5.13 -4.76 8.29
N LEU A 98 4.88 -4.00 7.21
CA LEU A 98 3.99 -2.84 7.25
C LEU A 98 2.89 -2.92 6.21
N ILE A 99 1.71 -2.41 6.58
CA ILE A 99 0.62 -2.11 5.66
C ILE A 99 0.56 -0.60 5.45
N GLY A 100 0.72 -0.18 4.19
CA GLY A 100 0.53 1.20 3.76
C GLY A 100 -0.90 1.45 3.31
N LEU A 101 -1.42 2.63 3.62
CA LEU A 101 -2.75 3.06 3.20
C LEU A 101 -2.66 4.42 2.49
N SER A 102 -3.35 4.58 1.34
CA SER A 102 -3.71 5.91 0.86
C SER A 102 -5.05 6.32 1.47
N TYR A 103 -5.10 7.54 2.00
CA TYR A 103 -6.34 8.10 2.51
C TYR A 103 -6.58 9.52 1.99
N TYR A 104 -7.57 9.63 1.13
CA TYR A 104 -8.07 10.88 0.59
C TYR A 104 -9.55 11.04 1.02
N PRO A 105 -9.88 11.92 1.98
CA PRO A 105 -11.24 12.03 2.54
C PRO A 105 -12.34 12.24 1.49
N PHE A 106 -11.98 12.75 0.32
CA PHE A 106 -12.93 12.99 -0.78
C PHE A 106 -13.46 11.70 -1.40
N TRP A 107 -12.70 10.59 -1.33
CA TRP A 107 -12.99 9.35 -2.04
C TRP A 107 -12.97 8.11 -1.15
N HIS A 108 -12.20 8.15 -0.06
CA HIS A 108 -11.88 6.97 0.72
C HIS A 108 -12.70 6.82 2.01
N GLY A 109 -13.82 7.56 2.11
CA GLY A 109 -14.72 7.50 3.26
C GLY A 109 -14.37 8.45 4.39
N THR A 110 -15.05 8.28 5.53
CA THR A 110 -14.87 9.13 6.70
C THR A 110 -13.63 8.75 7.52
N LEU A 111 -13.21 9.63 8.43
CA LEU A 111 -12.15 9.31 9.40
C LEU A 111 -12.52 8.13 10.32
N ASP A 112 -13.79 7.99 10.67
CA ASP A 112 -14.26 6.84 11.45
C ASP A 112 -14.07 5.54 10.66
N MET A 113 -14.42 5.52 9.38
CA MET A 113 -14.19 4.37 8.51
C MET A 113 -12.70 4.02 8.38
N LEU A 114 -11.84 5.04 8.26
CA LEU A 114 -10.39 4.83 8.28
C LEU A 114 -9.93 4.24 9.60
N THR A 115 -10.38 4.81 10.71
CA THR A 115 -10.02 4.36 12.06
C THR A 115 -10.46 2.91 12.31
N ASP A 116 -11.69 2.58 11.94
CA ASP A 116 -12.22 1.22 12.07
C ASP A 116 -11.42 0.23 11.22
N ASN A 117 -11.11 0.61 9.97
CA ASN A 117 -10.28 -0.23 9.10
C ASN A 117 -8.89 -0.44 9.70
N MET A 118 -8.21 0.63 10.12
CA MET A 118 -6.86 0.54 10.69
C MET A 118 -6.83 -0.35 11.94
N ASN A 119 -7.77 -0.18 12.86
CA ASN A 119 -7.84 -1.00 14.07
C ASN A 119 -8.04 -2.48 13.72
N ASP A 120 -8.96 -2.77 12.82
CA ASP A 120 -9.26 -4.14 12.40
C ASP A 120 -8.08 -4.83 11.72
N ILE A 121 -7.46 -4.18 10.73
CA ILE A 121 -6.35 -4.80 9.99
C ILE A 121 -5.07 -4.92 10.83
N ALA A 122 -4.84 -3.98 11.77
CA ALA A 122 -3.73 -4.08 12.72
C ALA A 122 -3.88 -5.32 13.60
N GLU A 123 -5.07 -5.52 14.20
CA GLU A 123 -5.36 -6.69 15.02
C GLU A 123 -5.32 -7.99 14.21
N ARG A 124 -5.95 -7.98 13.01
CA ARG A 124 -6.10 -9.18 12.18
C ARG A 124 -4.79 -9.69 11.63
N TYR A 125 -3.90 -8.82 11.17
CA TYR A 125 -2.67 -9.21 10.49
C TYR A 125 -1.42 -9.05 11.36
N GLY A 126 -1.51 -8.37 12.50
CA GLY A 126 -0.38 -8.14 13.40
C GLY A 126 0.74 -7.31 12.76
N LYS A 127 0.40 -6.38 11.87
CA LYS A 127 1.35 -5.54 11.14
C LYS A 127 1.28 -4.10 11.62
N GLU A 128 2.40 -3.38 11.49
CA GLU A 128 2.40 -1.93 11.68
C GLU A 128 1.71 -1.24 10.50
N LEU A 129 1.10 -0.08 10.76
CA LEU A 129 0.33 0.65 9.75
C LEU A 129 0.93 2.04 9.51
N ILE A 130 0.94 2.43 8.24
CA ILE A 130 1.37 3.75 7.81
C ILE A 130 0.34 4.34 6.85
N ILE A 131 -0.10 5.57 7.09
CA ILE A 131 -0.77 6.36 6.05
C ILE A 131 0.33 6.84 5.10
N ALA A 132 0.52 6.10 4.00
CA ALA A 132 1.57 6.34 3.04
C ALA A 132 1.29 7.55 2.15
N GLU A 133 0.01 7.79 1.87
CA GLU A 133 -0.44 8.93 1.07
C GLU A 133 -1.68 9.56 1.70
N VAL A 134 -1.67 10.89 1.78
CA VAL A 134 -2.81 11.67 2.26
C VAL A 134 -2.83 13.05 1.61
N SER A 135 -4.00 13.53 1.26
CA SER A 135 -4.18 14.93 0.85
C SER A 135 -5.57 15.42 1.24
N MET A 136 -5.65 16.67 1.67
CA MET A 136 -6.88 17.36 1.97
C MET A 136 -6.72 18.86 1.62
N GLY A 137 -7.74 19.47 0.99
CA GLY A 137 -7.73 20.90 0.73
C GLY A 137 -7.70 21.70 2.04
N SER A 138 -6.95 22.80 2.05
CA SER A 138 -6.80 23.66 3.22
C SER A 138 -7.93 24.70 3.35
N GLU A 139 -8.67 24.97 2.26
CA GLU A 139 -9.72 26.01 2.20
C GLU A 139 -11.00 25.48 1.54
N ASP A 140 -12.15 26.05 1.94
CA ASP A 140 -13.43 25.85 1.27
C ASP A 140 -13.35 26.46 -0.14
N GLY A 141 -13.28 25.64 -1.15
CA GLY A 141 -13.23 26.07 -2.56
C GLY A 141 -11.97 25.72 -3.32
N ASP A 142 -11.03 25.03 -2.71
CA ASP A 142 -9.87 24.47 -3.39
C ASP A 142 -10.32 23.37 -4.35
N GLY A 143 -10.94 23.82 -5.47
CA GLY A 143 -11.50 22.99 -6.53
C GLY A 143 -10.43 22.50 -7.50
N GLY A 144 -9.25 22.15 -7.01
CA GLY A 144 -8.23 21.43 -7.77
C GLY A 144 -8.80 20.15 -8.36
N ALA A 145 -8.02 19.39 -9.09
CA ALA A 145 -8.38 18.13 -9.77
C ALA A 145 -9.08 17.08 -8.88
N LEU A 146 -9.17 17.34 -7.59
CA LEU A 146 -9.73 16.47 -6.54
C LEU A 146 -11.21 16.72 -6.22
N GLY A 147 -11.90 17.58 -6.96
CA GLY A 147 -13.37 17.72 -6.93
C GLY A 147 -13.99 18.16 -5.60
N ARG A 148 -15.05 18.98 -5.71
CA ARG A 148 -15.88 19.41 -4.58
C ARG A 148 -16.75 18.23 -4.09
N HIS A 149 -16.32 17.48 -3.11
CA HIS A 149 -17.25 16.69 -2.30
C HIS A 149 -16.98 16.98 -0.83
N GLY A 150 -17.92 17.68 -0.22
CA GLY A 150 -17.79 18.36 1.03
C GLY A 150 -17.36 17.49 2.19
N CYS A 151 -16.27 17.85 2.79
CA CYS A 151 -16.10 17.64 4.21
C CYS A 151 -17.06 18.61 4.91
N HIS A 152 -18.26 18.16 5.31
CA HIS A 152 -19.12 18.93 6.17
C HIS A 152 -18.44 19.04 7.53
N ARG A 153 -17.82 20.20 7.82
CA ARG A 153 -17.58 20.58 9.20
C ARG A 153 -18.97 20.69 9.86
N GLU A 154 -19.29 19.79 10.77
CA GLU A 154 -20.34 20.04 11.73
C GLU A 154 -19.97 21.34 12.46
N LYS A 155 -20.77 22.38 12.25
CA LYS A 155 -20.67 23.60 13.04
C LYS A 155 -21.14 23.23 14.43
N GLY A 156 -20.18 23.02 15.34
CA GLY A 156 -20.45 22.91 16.76
C GLY A 156 -21.21 24.18 17.22
N VAL A 157 -22.33 23.97 17.85
CA VAL A 157 -23.12 24.97 18.59
C VAL A 157 -22.38 25.27 19.90
#